data_1837da10e65bc164ea54d7d628596ff9
#
_entry.id   1837da10e65bc164ea54d7d628596ff9
#
_cell.length_a   1.000
_cell.length_b   1.000
_cell.length_c   1.000
_cell.angle_alpha   90.00
_cell.angle_beta   90.00
_cell.angle_gamma   90.00
#
_symmetry.space_group_name_H-M   'P 1'
#
loop_
_entity.id
_entity.type
_entity.pdbx_description
1 polymer ?
#
loop_
_entity_poly.entity_id
_entity_poly.type
_entity_poly.pdbx_seq_one_letter_code
_entity_poly.pdbx_strand_id
1 'polypeptide(L)'
;MATLFAKSSSIRGENATAAPGESTDANCGDALSIVRKDFAQYFPLMKIAIITGGSRGLGKSMSLHLAGKGRDVILTYNSKKVEADAVVVQIEKMGRKAVALQLDVANHKSFKVFSENVKNTLRDNWQRNDFDFLVNNAGIGIHASFMETTEEQFDQLMNIHLKGTFFLTQKLLPLVKDGGRIVNLSSGLARFSLPGYAAYAAMKGGIEVLTRYMAKELGARRITVNAVAPGAIETDFGGGAVRDNKQINDFIASQTALGRVGLPDDIGGAVASLLSDDSGWINGQRVEVSGGVSL
;
A
#
# COMPACT_ATOMS: atom_id res chain seq x y z
N MET A 1 -7.39 27.73 -30.20
CA MET A 1 -8.56 28.61 -30.29
C MET A 1 -8.89 29.01 -28.86
N ALA A 2 -8.37 30.06 -28.37
CA ALA A 2 -8.53 31.47 -28.54
C ALA A 2 -9.87 31.99 -27.98
N THR A 3 -9.74 32.80 -26.94
CA THR A 3 -10.50 34.01 -26.66
C THR A 3 -11.90 33.88 -26.07
N LEU A 4 -12.06 34.42 -24.87
CA LEU A 4 -13.23 35.21 -24.46
C LEU A 4 -12.90 35.98 -23.17
N PHE A 5 -12.60 37.22 -23.35
CA PHE A 5 -13.27 38.48 -23.11
C PHE A 5 -13.37 38.98 -21.68
N ALA A 6 -12.57 39.98 -21.44
CA ALA A 6 -12.76 41.00 -20.40
C ALA A 6 -14.04 41.80 -20.65
N LYS A 7 -14.80 42.08 -19.61
CA LYS A 7 -15.73 43.23 -19.56
C LYS A 7 -15.41 44.05 -18.32
N SER A 8 -14.87 45.23 -18.60
CA SER A 8 -14.79 46.37 -17.68
C SER A 8 -16.18 47.00 -17.56
N SER A 9 -16.62 47.29 -16.36
CA SER A 9 -17.64 48.28 -16.10
C SER A 9 -17.11 49.27 -15.08
N SER A 10 -16.92 50.49 -15.56
CA SER A 10 -16.64 51.71 -14.80
C SER A 10 -17.84 52.08 -13.94
N ILE A 11 -17.61 52.35 -12.66
CA ILE A 11 -18.55 53.11 -11.82
C ILE A 11 -17.76 54.31 -11.27
N ARG A 12 -18.36 55.47 -11.49
CA ARG A 12 -17.86 56.81 -11.16
C ARG A 12 -17.85 57.01 -9.64
N GLY A 13 -16.90 57.85 -9.23
CA GLY A 13 -16.71 58.22 -7.85
C GLY A 13 -17.84 59.08 -7.27
N GLU A 14 -18.04 58.99 -6.01
CA GLU A 14 -18.61 60.04 -5.16
C GLU A 14 -17.71 60.19 -3.92
N ASN A 15 -17.41 61.44 -3.64
CA ASN A 15 -16.61 61.91 -2.51
C ASN A 15 -17.31 61.65 -1.18
N ALA A 16 -16.66 61.01 -0.27
CA ALA A 16 -17.01 61.04 1.14
C ALA A 16 -15.77 61.38 1.96
N THR A 17 -15.88 62.42 2.72
CA THR A 17 -14.91 63.05 3.63
C THR A 17 -14.49 62.07 4.75
N ALA A 18 -13.19 61.98 4.96
CA ALA A 18 -12.57 61.21 6.02
C ALA A 18 -12.72 61.87 7.40
N ALA A 19 -13.13 61.10 8.40
CA ALA A 19 -12.88 61.35 9.81
C ALA A 19 -11.68 60.55 10.31
N PRO A 20 -10.80 61.10 11.14
CA PRO A 20 -9.58 60.38 11.58
C PRO A 20 -9.87 59.56 12.85
N GLY A 21 -9.40 58.33 12.84
CA GLY A 21 -9.09 57.60 14.09
C GLY A 21 -9.82 56.29 14.30
N GLU A 22 -9.27 55.22 13.69
CA GLU A 22 -9.28 53.90 14.33
C GLU A 22 -8.10 53.09 13.76
N SER A 23 -7.20 52.67 14.66
CA SER A 23 -6.06 51.83 14.37
C SER A 23 -6.55 50.43 14.01
N THR A 24 -6.50 50.07 12.74
CA THR A 24 -6.72 48.68 12.31
C THR A 24 -5.40 47.94 12.33
N ASP A 25 -5.03 47.42 13.48
CA ASP A 25 -4.17 46.24 13.57
C ASP A 25 -4.98 45.04 13.07
N ALA A 26 -5.24 44.97 11.77
CA ALA A 26 -5.78 43.76 11.14
C ALA A 26 -4.71 42.69 11.16
N ASN A 27 -4.98 41.69 11.97
CA ASN A 27 -4.19 40.54 12.32
C ASN A 27 -3.69 39.81 11.04
N CYS A 28 -2.44 40.04 10.65
CA CYS A 28 -1.77 39.44 9.50
C CYS A 28 -1.74 37.89 9.60
N GLY A 29 -1.99 37.34 10.81
CA GLY A 29 -2.07 35.91 11.08
C GLY A 29 -3.31 35.23 10.48
N ASP A 30 -4.47 35.93 10.49
CA ASP A 30 -5.72 35.34 10.00
C ASP A 30 -5.80 35.30 8.47
N ALA A 31 -5.27 36.29 7.78
CA ALA A 31 -5.19 36.30 6.31
C ALA A 31 -4.30 35.17 5.75
N LEU A 32 -3.18 34.89 6.41
CA LEU A 32 -2.28 33.77 6.05
C LEU A 32 -2.91 32.41 6.33
N SER A 33 -3.77 32.28 7.36
CA SER A 33 -4.46 31.04 7.67
C SER A 33 -5.58 30.73 6.67
N ILE A 34 -6.28 31.74 6.20
CA ILE A 34 -7.34 31.63 5.18
C ILE A 34 -6.71 31.24 3.82
N VAL A 35 -5.65 31.91 3.40
CA VAL A 35 -4.93 31.60 2.16
C VAL A 35 -4.35 30.18 2.19
N ARG A 36 -3.84 29.70 3.35
CA ARG A 36 -3.37 28.32 3.49
C ARG A 36 -4.49 27.27 3.41
N LYS A 37 -5.69 27.58 3.91
CA LYS A 37 -6.85 26.67 3.81
C LYS A 37 -7.35 26.57 2.36
N ASP A 38 -7.40 27.70 1.63
CA ASP A 38 -7.84 27.71 0.24
C ASP A 38 -6.81 27.03 -0.69
N PHE A 39 -5.50 27.21 -0.45
CA PHE A 39 -4.46 26.50 -1.21
C PHE A 39 -4.48 24.98 -1.01
N ALA A 40 -4.78 24.50 0.20
CA ALA A 40 -4.90 23.07 0.48
C ALA A 40 -6.09 22.42 -0.25
N GLN A 41 -7.11 23.18 -0.60
CA GLN A 41 -8.28 22.72 -1.36
C GLN A 41 -7.98 22.53 -2.85
N TYR A 42 -6.98 23.27 -3.40
CA TYR A 42 -6.57 23.18 -4.81
C TYR A 42 -5.45 22.17 -5.07
N PHE A 43 -4.70 21.74 -4.06
CA PHE A 43 -3.66 20.71 -4.17
C PHE A 43 -3.96 19.59 -3.16
N PRO A 44 -4.66 18.52 -3.56
CA PRO A 44 -4.89 17.39 -2.67
C PRO A 44 -3.53 16.88 -2.17
N LEU A 45 -3.40 16.80 -0.84
CA LEU A 45 -2.19 16.28 -0.19
C LEU A 45 -1.78 14.97 -0.86
N MET A 46 -0.55 14.91 -1.34
CA MET A 46 0.00 13.73 -2.00
C MET A 46 -0.14 12.51 -1.07
N LYS A 47 -0.79 11.46 -1.55
CA LYS A 47 -0.97 10.21 -0.79
C LYS A 47 0.32 9.41 -0.81
N ILE A 48 0.68 8.84 0.34
CA ILE A 48 1.88 8.05 0.56
C ILE A 48 1.48 6.62 0.88
N ALA A 49 2.10 5.67 0.19
CA ALA A 49 1.93 4.24 0.42
C ALA A 49 3.19 3.62 1.02
N ILE A 50 3.04 2.75 2.01
CA ILE A 50 4.11 1.88 2.51
C ILE A 50 3.85 0.46 2.00
N ILE A 51 4.84 -0.14 1.31
CA ILE A 51 4.75 -1.50 0.78
C ILE A 51 5.88 -2.35 1.36
N THR A 52 5.52 -3.38 2.13
CA THR A 52 6.54 -4.32 2.63
C THR A 52 6.97 -5.29 1.53
N GLY A 53 8.29 -5.54 1.42
CA GLY A 53 8.85 -6.40 0.38
C GLY A 53 8.69 -5.82 -1.02
N GLY A 54 8.92 -4.50 -1.18
CA GLY A 54 8.70 -3.76 -2.43
C GLY A 54 9.81 -3.84 -3.47
N SER A 55 10.91 -4.55 -3.20
CA SER A 55 12.08 -4.57 -4.10
C SER A 55 11.91 -5.43 -5.36
N ARG A 56 11.03 -6.42 -5.36
CA ARG A 56 10.79 -7.35 -6.47
C ARG A 56 9.37 -7.93 -6.49
N GLY A 57 9.07 -8.75 -7.50
CA GLY A 57 7.82 -9.50 -7.63
C GLY A 57 6.58 -8.62 -7.47
N LEU A 58 5.60 -9.09 -6.69
CA LEU A 58 4.34 -8.38 -6.47
C LEU A 58 4.55 -7.01 -5.82
N GLY A 59 5.46 -6.91 -4.83
CA GLY A 59 5.71 -5.65 -4.13
C GLY A 59 6.27 -4.56 -5.05
N LYS A 60 7.19 -4.92 -5.97
CA LYS A 60 7.67 -4.00 -7.00
C LYS A 60 6.53 -3.54 -7.91
N SER A 61 5.73 -4.48 -8.43
CA SER A 61 4.60 -4.14 -9.30
C SER A 61 3.60 -3.23 -8.60
N MET A 62 3.20 -3.55 -7.35
CA MET A 62 2.32 -2.69 -6.55
C MET A 62 2.90 -1.29 -6.34
N SER A 63 4.21 -1.18 -6.07
CA SER A 63 4.89 0.12 -5.91
C SER A 63 4.83 0.96 -7.18
N LEU A 64 5.08 0.34 -8.34
CA LEU A 64 5.04 1.03 -9.65
C LEU A 64 3.60 1.42 -10.04
N HIS A 65 2.62 0.55 -9.83
CA HIS A 65 1.22 0.86 -10.12
C HIS A 65 0.68 1.99 -9.24
N LEU A 66 1.05 2.01 -7.94
CA LEU A 66 0.68 3.11 -7.05
C LEU A 66 1.33 4.43 -7.47
N ALA A 67 2.60 4.41 -7.87
CA ALA A 67 3.29 5.57 -8.42
C ALA A 67 2.61 6.07 -9.70
N GLY A 68 2.22 5.16 -10.61
CA GLY A 68 1.46 5.48 -11.83
C GLY A 68 0.08 6.10 -11.57
N LYS A 69 -0.50 5.82 -10.38
CA LYS A 69 -1.72 6.47 -9.91
C LYS A 69 -1.45 7.76 -9.11
N GLY A 70 -0.23 8.30 -9.17
CA GLY A 70 0.14 9.55 -8.54
C GLY A 70 0.39 9.46 -7.02
N ARG A 71 0.75 8.29 -6.47
CA ARG A 71 1.10 8.12 -5.05
C ARG A 71 2.60 8.11 -4.89
N ASP A 72 3.08 8.66 -3.79
CA ASP A 72 4.47 8.52 -3.36
C ASP A 72 4.63 7.22 -2.56
N VAL A 73 5.84 6.66 -2.52
CA VAL A 73 6.05 5.29 -2.04
C VAL A 73 7.19 5.20 -1.04
N ILE A 74 6.95 4.57 0.10
CA ILE A 74 7.99 3.98 0.95
C ILE A 74 7.93 2.47 0.70
N LEU A 75 8.97 1.91 0.09
CA LEU A 75 9.06 0.47 -0.08
C LEU A 75 10.08 -0.13 0.88
N THR A 76 9.84 -1.39 1.32
CA THR A 76 10.84 -2.04 2.17
C THR A 76 11.52 -3.21 1.47
N TYR A 77 12.74 -3.50 1.91
CA TYR A 77 13.53 -4.67 1.48
C TYR A 77 14.17 -5.33 2.71
N ASN A 78 14.43 -6.64 2.64
CA ASN A 78 15.19 -7.32 3.68
C ASN A 78 16.71 -7.23 3.42
N SER A 79 17.20 -7.86 2.34
CA SER A 79 18.63 -7.93 2.00
C SER A 79 18.97 -7.34 0.62
N LYS A 80 18.00 -7.16 -0.26
CA LYS A 80 18.19 -6.79 -1.67
C LYS A 80 18.10 -5.27 -1.87
N LYS A 81 19.07 -4.52 -1.30
CA LYS A 81 19.10 -3.05 -1.38
C LYS A 81 19.17 -2.55 -2.81
N VAL A 82 20.05 -3.12 -3.64
CA VAL A 82 20.25 -2.69 -5.03
C VAL A 82 18.95 -2.82 -5.85
N GLU A 83 18.20 -3.92 -5.66
CA GLU A 83 16.89 -4.10 -6.31
C GLU A 83 15.88 -3.05 -5.82
N ALA A 84 15.88 -2.73 -4.53
CA ALA A 84 15.01 -1.71 -3.95
C ALA A 84 15.33 -0.31 -4.49
N ASP A 85 16.61 0.08 -4.54
CA ASP A 85 17.07 1.35 -5.10
C ASP A 85 16.69 1.48 -6.59
N ALA A 86 16.76 0.38 -7.35
CA ALA A 86 16.34 0.38 -8.76
C ALA A 86 14.82 0.64 -8.91
N VAL A 87 13.99 0.19 -7.97
CA VAL A 87 12.55 0.51 -7.95
C VAL A 87 12.33 1.98 -7.59
N VAL A 88 13.07 2.53 -6.62
CA VAL A 88 13.03 3.95 -6.28
C VAL A 88 13.31 4.81 -7.52
N VAL A 89 14.40 4.53 -8.25
CA VAL A 89 14.74 5.27 -9.48
C VAL A 89 13.63 5.17 -10.55
N GLN A 90 12.95 4.02 -10.67
CA GLN A 90 11.83 3.89 -11.60
C GLN A 90 10.65 4.78 -11.19
N ILE A 91 10.32 4.84 -9.90
CA ILE A 91 9.24 5.68 -9.37
C ILE A 91 9.58 7.17 -9.53
N GLU A 92 10.83 7.56 -9.29
CA GLU A 92 11.29 8.95 -9.47
C GLU A 92 11.19 9.40 -10.93
N LYS A 93 11.51 8.51 -11.89
CA LYS A 93 11.30 8.78 -13.33
C LYS A 93 9.83 8.98 -13.70
N MET A 94 8.89 8.48 -12.91
CA MET A 94 7.45 8.72 -13.06
C MET A 94 7.00 10.05 -12.40
N GLY A 95 7.95 10.84 -11.87
CA GLY A 95 7.67 12.11 -11.21
C GLY A 95 7.10 11.93 -9.79
N ARG A 96 7.32 10.78 -9.14
CA ARG A 96 6.88 10.51 -7.76
C ARG A 96 8.08 10.39 -6.84
N LYS A 97 7.89 10.68 -5.55
CA LYS A 97 8.93 10.45 -4.54
C LYS A 97 8.87 9.01 -4.06
N ALA A 98 10.06 8.42 -3.87
CA ALA A 98 10.15 7.09 -3.25
C ALA A 98 11.36 7.00 -2.31
N VAL A 99 11.22 6.18 -1.27
CA VAL A 99 12.31 5.85 -0.34
C VAL A 99 12.31 4.36 -0.08
N ALA A 100 13.48 3.73 -0.09
CA ALA A 100 13.66 2.33 0.28
C ALA A 100 14.17 2.25 1.73
N LEU A 101 13.46 1.50 2.58
CA LEU A 101 13.86 1.25 3.98
C LEU A 101 14.12 -0.24 4.21
N GLN A 102 15.17 -0.55 4.97
CA GLN A 102 15.43 -1.94 5.34
C GLN A 102 14.45 -2.41 6.42
N LEU A 103 13.86 -3.59 6.23
CA LEU A 103 12.97 -4.23 7.20
C LEU A 103 13.03 -5.75 7.02
N ASP A 104 13.37 -6.46 8.07
CA ASP A 104 13.10 -7.88 8.23
C ASP A 104 11.78 -8.04 9.01
N VAL A 105 10.74 -8.50 8.32
CA VAL A 105 9.40 -8.70 8.92
C VAL A 105 9.36 -9.88 9.89
N ALA A 106 10.38 -10.73 9.95
CA ALA A 106 10.52 -11.78 10.97
C ALA A 106 11.12 -11.23 12.27
N ASN A 107 11.82 -10.12 12.24
CA ASN A 107 12.45 -9.51 13.42
C ASN A 107 11.52 -8.51 14.12
N HIS A 108 10.56 -9.02 14.88
CA HIS A 108 9.54 -8.20 15.56
C HIS A 108 10.14 -7.22 16.59
N LYS A 109 11.35 -7.51 17.11
CA LYS A 109 12.03 -6.60 18.07
C LYS A 109 12.47 -5.30 17.42
N SER A 110 12.68 -5.28 16.09
CA SER A 110 13.09 -4.09 15.33
C SER A 110 11.94 -3.14 15.00
N PHE A 111 10.67 -3.54 15.14
CA PHE A 111 9.53 -2.79 14.63
C PHE A 111 9.32 -1.42 15.29
N LYS A 112 9.70 -1.27 16.58
CA LYS A 112 9.65 0.04 17.24
C LYS A 112 10.62 1.02 16.58
N VAL A 113 11.87 0.59 16.36
CA VAL A 113 12.88 1.39 15.69
C VAL A 113 12.48 1.67 14.24
N PHE A 114 11.95 0.68 13.54
CA PHE A 114 11.45 0.85 12.17
C PHE A 114 10.32 1.89 12.10
N SER A 115 9.37 1.87 13.03
CA SER A 115 8.30 2.86 13.09
C SER A 115 8.83 4.29 13.28
N GLU A 116 9.85 4.48 14.13
CA GLU A 116 10.51 5.78 14.28
C GLU A 116 11.26 6.20 12.98
N ASN A 117 11.90 5.26 12.30
CA ASN A 117 12.53 5.53 11.00
C ASN A 117 11.50 5.96 9.95
N VAL A 118 10.34 5.31 9.90
CA VAL A 118 9.22 5.72 9.02
C VAL A 118 8.77 7.13 9.36
N LYS A 119 8.56 7.46 10.64
CA LYS A 119 8.18 8.80 11.09
C LYS A 119 9.18 9.87 10.67
N ASN A 120 10.48 9.61 10.85
CA ASN A 120 11.53 10.51 10.40
C ASN A 120 11.53 10.66 8.88
N THR A 121 11.42 9.55 8.14
CA THR A 121 11.35 9.55 6.68
C THR A 121 10.16 10.37 6.16
N LEU A 122 8.98 10.25 6.77
CA LEU A 122 7.79 11.04 6.43
C LEU A 122 8.02 12.53 6.64
N ARG A 123 8.61 12.89 7.79
CA ARG A 123 8.92 14.29 8.10
C ARG A 123 9.95 14.88 7.13
N ASP A 124 11.04 14.17 6.91
CA ASP A 124 12.19 14.68 6.17
C ASP A 124 11.93 14.80 4.67
N ASN A 125 11.13 13.88 4.09
CA ASN A 125 10.83 13.87 2.65
C ASN A 125 9.50 14.52 2.26
N TRP A 126 8.49 14.50 3.14
CA TRP A 126 7.14 14.96 2.81
C TRP A 126 6.60 16.02 3.76
N GLN A 127 7.31 16.39 4.81
CA GLN A 127 6.85 17.30 5.88
C GLN A 127 5.52 16.81 6.49
N ARG A 128 5.34 15.48 6.56
CA ARG A 128 4.16 14.81 7.13
C ARG A 128 4.54 13.98 8.35
N ASN A 129 3.55 13.73 9.21
CA ASN A 129 3.66 12.83 10.36
C ASN A 129 2.84 11.55 10.18
N ASP A 130 2.20 11.38 9.03
CA ASP A 130 1.29 10.28 8.71
C ASP A 130 1.48 9.82 7.26
N PHE A 131 0.93 8.64 6.94
CA PHE A 131 0.83 8.10 5.59
C PHE A 131 -0.57 7.52 5.34
N ASP A 132 -0.92 7.29 4.09
CA ASP A 132 -2.29 6.98 3.70
C ASP A 132 -2.54 5.48 3.53
N PHE A 133 -1.58 4.71 3.03
CA PHE A 133 -1.78 3.31 2.64
C PHE A 133 -0.68 2.40 3.18
N LEU A 134 -1.09 1.25 3.75
CA LEU A 134 -0.17 0.18 4.14
C LEU A 134 -0.48 -1.08 3.32
N VAL A 135 0.54 -1.64 2.68
CA VAL A 135 0.44 -2.94 1.99
C VAL A 135 1.38 -3.94 2.66
N ASN A 136 0.81 -4.87 3.41
CA ASN A 136 1.51 -5.98 4.03
C ASN A 136 1.69 -7.08 2.98
N ASN A 137 2.76 -7.01 2.20
CA ASN A 137 3.06 -7.92 1.10
C ASN A 137 4.24 -8.86 1.38
N ALA A 138 5.22 -8.46 2.19
CA ALA A 138 6.41 -9.27 2.45
C ALA A 138 6.04 -10.71 2.85
N GLY A 139 6.69 -11.67 2.21
CA GLY A 139 6.40 -13.08 2.45
C GLY A 139 7.38 -14.02 1.74
N ILE A 140 7.35 -15.27 2.13
CA ILE A 140 8.10 -16.38 1.54
C ILE A 140 7.18 -17.56 1.27
N GLY A 141 7.60 -18.48 0.37
CA GLY A 141 6.97 -19.78 0.15
C GLY A 141 7.88 -20.88 0.65
N ILE A 142 7.33 -21.79 1.45
CA ILE A 142 7.97 -23.06 1.81
C ILE A 142 7.04 -24.16 1.35
N HIS A 143 7.58 -25.11 0.58
CA HIS A 143 6.88 -26.30 0.16
C HIS A 143 7.42 -27.49 0.98
N ALA A 144 6.56 -28.10 1.77
CA ALA A 144 6.83 -29.31 2.53
C ALA A 144 5.51 -30.06 2.76
N SER A 145 5.53 -31.39 2.70
CA SER A 145 4.34 -32.18 3.02
C SER A 145 3.93 -31.96 4.49
N PHE A 146 2.67 -32.23 4.81
CA PHE A 146 2.20 -32.07 6.19
C PHE A 146 3.04 -32.90 7.19
N MET A 147 3.45 -34.09 6.78
CA MET A 147 4.25 -34.99 7.63
C MET A 147 5.72 -34.57 7.78
N GLU A 148 6.24 -33.78 6.82
CA GLU A 148 7.65 -33.39 6.76
C GLU A 148 7.88 -31.95 7.15
N THR A 149 6.82 -31.18 7.36
CA THR A 149 6.92 -29.77 7.78
C THR A 149 7.56 -29.73 9.17
N THR A 150 8.74 -29.11 9.27
CA THR A 150 9.41 -28.95 10.56
C THR A 150 8.86 -27.79 11.37
N GLU A 151 9.11 -27.80 12.68
CA GLU A 151 8.71 -26.72 13.58
C GLU A 151 9.38 -25.38 13.17
N GLU A 152 10.64 -25.43 12.76
CA GLU A 152 11.38 -24.24 12.29
C GLU A 152 10.75 -23.62 11.02
N GLN A 153 10.33 -24.47 10.07
CA GLN A 153 9.63 -24.02 8.87
C GLN A 153 8.28 -23.38 9.21
N PHE A 154 7.54 -24.00 10.12
CA PHE A 154 6.27 -23.49 10.61
C PHE A 154 6.46 -22.13 11.31
N ASP A 155 7.41 -22.03 12.23
CA ASP A 155 7.75 -20.80 12.95
C ASP A 155 8.21 -19.68 12.01
N GLN A 156 9.01 -20.02 11.01
CA GLN A 156 9.45 -19.07 10.01
C GLN A 156 8.25 -18.49 9.23
N LEU A 157 7.33 -19.34 8.78
CA LEU A 157 6.11 -18.92 8.09
C LEU A 157 5.22 -18.09 9.02
N MET A 158 5.02 -18.53 10.27
CA MET A 158 4.24 -17.78 11.25
C MET A 158 4.85 -16.42 11.53
N ASN A 159 6.16 -16.36 11.79
CA ASN A 159 6.86 -15.12 12.13
C ASN A 159 6.77 -14.09 10.99
N ILE A 160 6.90 -14.51 9.74
CA ILE A 160 6.87 -13.62 8.57
C ILE A 160 5.43 -13.22 8.23
N HIS A 161 4.55 -14.20 8.04
CA HIS A 161 3.24 -13.95 7.44
C HIS A 161 2.21 -13.44 8.43
N LEU A 162 2.08 -14.06 9.61
CA LEU A 162 1.01 -13.71 10.55
C LEU A 162 1.50 -12.76 11.63
N LYS A 163 2.52 -13.15 12.39
CA LYS A 163 3.04 -12.37 13.51
C LYS A 163 3.69 -11.06 13.02
N GLY A 164 4.44 -11.13 11.91
CA GLY A 164 5.04 -9.95 11.28
C GLY A 164 3.98 -8.95 10.86
N THR A 165 2.96 -9.37 10.13
CA THR A 165 1.85 -8.52 9.70
C THR A 165 1.13 -7.90 10.89
N PHE A 166 0.81 -8.71 11.92
CA PHE A 166 0.09 -8.23 13.10
C PHE A 166 0.86 -7.11 13.82
N PHE A 167 2.09 -7.41 14.25
CA PHE A 167 2.84 -6.48 15.09
C PHE A 167 3.43 -5.29 14.33
N LEU A 168 3.81 -5.47 13.06
CA LEU A 168 4.23 -4.35 12.22
C LEU A 168 3.09 -3.35 12.03
N THR A 169 1.90 -3.85 11.65
CA THR A 169 0.72 -2.98 11.51
C THR A 169 0.40 -2.28 12.81
N GLN A 170 0.42 -2.99 13.96
CA GLN A 170 0.20 -2.38 15.27
C GLN A 170 1.17 -1.23 15.56
N LYS A 171 2.46 -1.38 15.21
CA LYS A 171 3.46 -0.32 15.43
C LYS A 171 3.34 0.85 14.46
N LEU A 172 2.90 0.59 13.23
CA LEU A 172 2.70 1.64 12.22
C LEU A 172 1.34 2.33 12.33
N LEU A 173 0.36 1.70 13.00
CA LEU A 173 -1.02 2.20 13.10
C LEU A 173 -1.15 3.65 13.61
N PRO A 174 -0.34 4.13 14.56
CA PRO A 174 -0.36 5.55 14.98
C PRO A 174 0.02 6.53 13.86
N LEU A 175 0.74 6.06 12.83
CA LEU A 175 1.16 6.86 11.67
C LEU A 175 0.20 6.71 10.48
N VAL A 176 -0.74 5.77 10.51
CA VAL A 176 -1.77 5.67 9.46
C VAL A 176 -2.75 6.81 9.63
N LYS A 177 -2.96 7.58 8.57
CA LYS A 177 -3.94 8.68 8.54
C LYS A 177 -5.37 8.16 8.70
N ASP A 178 -6.22 8.92 9.37
CA ASP A 178 -7.66 8.62 9.40
C ASP A 178 -8.24 8.68 7.98
N GLY A 179 -9.07 7.71 7.63
CA GLY A 179 -9.52 7.48 6.25
C GLY A 179 -8.49 6.74 5.37
N GLY A 180 -7.37 6.29 5.97
CA GLY A 180 -6.36 5.48 5.31
C GLY A 180 -6.85 4.08 4.92
N ARG A 181 -5.99 3.29 4.28
CA ARG A 181 -6.34 1.93 3.83
C ARG A 181 -5.20 0.96 4.07
N ILE A 182 -5.56 -0.25 4.47
CA ILE A 182 -4.61 -1.35 4.69
C ILE A 182 -4.98 -2.50 3.77
N VAL A 183 -4.01 -3.05 3.06
CA VAL A 183 -4.15 -4.28 2.27
C VAL A 183 -3.19 -5.32 2.79
N ASN A 184 -3.73 -6.48 3.14
CA ASN A 184 -2.96 -7.66 3.54
C ASN A 184 -2.91 -8.66 2.38
N LEU A 185 -1.74 -9.21 2.04
CA LEU A 185 -1.62 -10.24 1.02
C LEU A 185 -1.94 -11.61 1.64
N SER A 186 -3.08 -12.18 1.21
CA SER A 186 -3.49 -13.56 1.42
C SER A 186 -2.99 -14.45 0.28
N SER A 187 -3.70 -15.50 -0.06
CA SER A 187 -3.43 -16.43 -1.16
C SER A 187 -4.71 -17.19 -1.54
N GLY A 188 -4.81 -17.60 -2.79
CA GLY A 188 -5.80 -18.58 -3.22
C GLY A 188 -5.77 -19.87 -2.40
N LEU A 189 -4.59 -20.26 -1.91
CA LEU A 189 -4.38 -21.46 -1.08
C LEU A 189 -5.08 -21.40 0.30
N ALA A 190 -5.59 -20.25 0.72
CA ALA A 190 -6.47 -20.17 1.89
C ALA A 190 -7.91 -20.64 1.59
N ARG A 191 -8.29 -20.78 0.30
CA ARG A 191 -9.62 -21.22 -0.17
C ARG A 191 -9.60 -22.64 -0.70
N PHE A 192 -8.64 -22.97 -1.56
CA PHE A 192 -8.47 -24.33 -2.09
C PHE A 192 -7.16 -24.93 -1.59
N SER A 193 -7.08 -26.26 -1.58
CA SER A 193 -5.94 -26.97 -1.00
C SER A 193 -5.01 -27.51 -2.09
N LEU A 194 -3.72 -27.23 -1.94
CA LEU A 194 -2.66 -27.83 -2.73
C LEU A 194 -1.70 -28.54 -1.77
N PRO A 195 -1.46 -29.84 -1.91
CA PRO A 195 -0.50 -30.57 -1.07
C PRO A 195 0.86 -29.87 -1.00
N GLY A 196 1.50 -29.90 0.16
CA GLY A 196 2.80 -29.26 0.39
C GLY A 196 2.73 -27.80 0.86
N TYR A 197 1.56 -27.22 1.03
CA TYR A 197 1.41 -25.82 1.45
C TYR A 197 0.57 -25.63 2.71
N ALA A 198 0.32 -26.68 3.50
CA ALA A 198 -0.59 -26.62 4.65
C ALA A 198 -0.21 -25.52 5.67
N ALA A 199 1.07 -25.46 6.07
CA ALA A 199 1.55 -24.44 7.01
C ALA A 199 1.41 -23.02 6.44
N TYR A 200 1.80 -22.80 5.18
CA TYR A 200 1.64 -21.50 4.49
C TYR A 200 0.17 -21.10 4.41
N ALA A 201 -0.70 -22.00 3.97
CA ALA A 201 -2.13 -21.75 3.83
C ALA A 201 -2.79 -21.41 5.18
N ALA A 202 -2.38 -22.09 6.28
CA ALA A 202 -2.87 -21.78 7.62
C ALA A 202 -2.53 -20.34 8.02
N MET A 203 -1.31 -19.84 7.71
CA MET A 203 -0.94 -18.44 7.96
C MET A 203 -1.80 -17.48 7.13
N LYS A 204 -2.05 -17.81 5.85
CA LYS A 204 -2.87 -16.96 4.96
C LYS A 204 -4.35 -16.97 5.37
N GLY A 205 -4.89 -18.09 5.85
CA GLY A 205 -6.20 -18.13 6.49
C GLY A 205 -6.28 -17.24 7.74
N GLY A 206 -5.24 -17.28 8.58
CA GLY A 206 -5.11 -16.39 9.74
C GLY A 206 -5.09 -14.90 9.35
N ILE A 207 -4.44 -14.54 8.24
CA ILE A 207 -4.44 -13.17 7.69
C ILE A 207 -5.86 -12.73 7.29
N GLU A 208 -6.67 -13.60 6.70
CA GLU A 208 -8.05 -13.28 6.32
C GLU A 208 -8.93 -13.02 7.55
N VAL A 209 -8.76 -13.81 8.62
CA VAL A 209 -9.42 -13.55 9.90
C VAL A 209 -8.95 -12.24 10.50
N LEU A 210 -7.63 -12.03 10.62
CA LEU A 210 -7.03 -10.80 11.14
C LEU A 210 -7.54 -9.55 10.38
N THR A 211 -7.66 -9.64 9.06
CA THR A 211 -8.17 -8.55 8.21
C THR A 211 -9.57 -8.11 8.64
N ARG A 212 -10.48 -9.05 8.93
CA ARG A 212 -11.85 -8.73 9.38
C ARG A 212 -11.87 -8.06 10.75
N TYR A 213 -11.02 -8.54 11.69
CA TYR A 213 -10.91 -7.91 13.01
C TYR A 213 -10.36 -6.50 12.91
N MET A 214 -9.27 -6.30 12.17
CA MET A 214 -8.71 -4.96 11.92
C MET A 214 -9.72 -4.03 11.27
N ALA A 215 -10.47 -4.49 10.27
CA ALA A 215 -11.51 -3.71 9.60
C ALA A 215 -12.59 -3.24 10.58
N LYS A 216 -12.98 -4.11 11.52
CA LYS A 216 -13.98 -3.79 12.53
C LYS A 216 -13.46 -2.79 13.58
N GLU A 217 -12.26 -3.03 14.09
CA GLU A 217 -11.67 -2.22 15.16
C GLU A 217 -11.24 -0.83 14.67
N LEU A 218 -10.78 -0.72 13.40
CA LEU A 218 -10.28 0.53 12.84
C LEU A 218 -11.37 1.37 12.14
N GLY A 219 -12.60 0.86 12.08
CA GLY A 219 -13.73 1.52 11.44
C GLY A 219 -14.05 2.92 11.99
N ALA A 220 -13.88 3.14 13.30
CA ALA A 220 -14.08 4.45 13.93
C ALA A 220 -13.09 5.52 13.39
N ARG A 221 -11.89 5.11 12.94
CA ARG A 221 -10.91 5.94 12.27
C ARG A 221 -11.15 6.02 10.75
N ARG A 222 -12.22 5.43 10.23
CA ARG A 222 -12.52 5.31 8.80
C ARG A 222 -11.39 4.62 8.00
N ILE A 223 -10.57 3.79 8.65
CA ILE A 223 -9.53 2.99 8.00
C ILE A 223 -10.18 1.71 7.49
N THR A 224 -10.07 1.47 6.18
CA THR A 224 -10.52 0.20 5.59
C THR A 224 -9.36 -0.80 5.56
N VAL A 225 -9.68 -2.07 5.81
CA VAL A 225 -8.70 -3.17 5.78
C VAL A 225 -9.26 -4.30 4.94
N ASN A 226 -8.55 -4.70 3.89
CA ASN A 226 -8.95 -5.78 3.00
C ASN A 226 -7.79 -6.76 2.77
N ALA A 227 -8.12 -7.99 2.44
CA ALA A 227 -7.16 -9.00 1.99
C ALA A 227 -7.24 -9.14 0.47
N VAL A 228 -6.10 -9.12 -0.20
CA VAL A 228 -5.96 -9.55 -1.60
C VAL A 228 -5.40 -10.96 -1.62
N ALA A 229 -6.06 -11.87 -2.34
CA ALA A 229 -5.68 -13.26 -2.48
C ALA A 229 -5.26 -13.55 -3.94
N PRO A 230 -3.94 -13.47 -4.25
CA PRO A 230 -3.44 -13.82 -5.57
C PRO A 230 -3.63 -15.30 -5.88
N GLY A 231 -3.82 -15.60 -7.17
CA GLY A 231 -3.58 -16.94 -7.72
C GLY A 231 -2.07 -17.23 -7.85
N ALA A 232 -1.70 -18.15 -8.72
CA ALA A 232 -0.30 -18.41 -9.06
C ALA A 232 0.22 -17.32 -10.01
N ILE A 233 1.30 -16.69 -9.62
CA ILE A 233 1.89 -15.53 -10.32
C ILE A 233 3.35 -15.81 -10.68
N GLU A 234 3.77 -15.44 -11.88
CA GLU A 234 5.15 -15.55 -12.35
C GLU A 234 6.08 -14.59 -11.59
N THR A 235 6.69 -15.09 -10.53
CA THR A 235 7.64 -14.34 -9.69
C THR A 235 8.74 -15.29 -9.20
N ASP A 236 9.69 -14.77 -8.42
CA ASP A 236 10.69 -15.59 -7.71
C ASP A 236 10.11 -16.34 -6.47
N PHE A 237 8.84 -16.16 -6.18
CA PHE A 237 8.20 -16.83 -5.05
C PHE A 237 8.24 -18.36 -5.21
N GLY A 238 8.57 -19.06 -4.13
CA GLY A 238 8.73 -20.52 -4.19
C GLY A 238 9.84 -20.99 -5.15
N GLY A 239 10.91 -20.19 -5.30
CA GLY A 239 12.03 -20.52 -6.18
C GLY A 239 11.76 -20.30 -7.66
N GLY A 240 10.72 -19.55 -8.03
CA GLY A 240 10.41 -19.26 -9.43
C GLY A 240 9.67 -20.38 -10.17
N ALA A 241 9.19 -21.40 -9.48
CA ALA A 241 8.62 -22.60 -10.10
C ALA A 241 7.51 -22.31 -11.12
N VAL A 242 6.63 -21.34 -10.82
CA VAL A 242 5.52 -20.94 -11.73
C VAL A 242 6.04 -20.30 -13.01
N ARG A 243 7.10 -19.49 -12.92
CA ARG A 243 7.71 -18.77 -14.05
C ARG A 243 8.62 -19.66 -14.89
N ASP A 244 9.46 -20.47 -14.22
CA ASP A 244 10.61 -21.13 -14.86
C ASP A 244 10.32 -22.58 -15.27
N ASN A 245 9.28 -23.22 -14.73
CA ASN A 245 8.87 -24.57 -15.08
C ASN A 245 7.62 -24.57 -15.97
N LYS A 246 7.82 -24.85 -17.26
CA LYS A 246 6.73 -24.84 -18.24
C LYS A 246 5.61 -25.82 -17.89
N GLN A 247 5.92 -27.00 -17.36
CA GLN A 247 4.90 -28.01 -17.03
C GLN A 247 4.00 -27.53 -15.89
N ILE A 248 4.59 -26.90 -14.87
CA ILE A 248 3.85 -26.28 -13.76
C ILE A 248 3.01 -25.13 -14.27
N ASN A 249 3.59 -24.26 -15.11
CA ASN A 249 2.89 -23.12 -15.70
C ASN A 249 1.68 -23.57 -16.52
N ASP A 250 1.86 -24.50 -17.46
CA ASP A 250 0.80 -25.04 -18.31
C ASP A 250 -0.31 -25.72 -17.47
N PHE A 251 0.07 -26.49 -16.45
CA PHE A 251 -0.91 -27.13 -15.55
C PHE A 251 -1.77 -26.08 -14.82
N ILE A 252 -1.14 -25.06 -14.23
CA ILE A 252 -1.87 -23.99 -13.52
C ILE A 252 -2.73 -23.19 -14.50
N ALA A 253 -2.21 -22.88 -15.69
CA ALA A 253 -2.97 -22.22 -16.75
C ALA A 253 -4.24 -22.99 -17.11
N SER A 254 -4.15 -24.32 -17.21
CA SER A 254 -5.31 -25.20 -17.49
C SER A 254 -6.37 -25.20 -16.39
N GLN A 255 -5.98 -24.87 -15.14
CA GLN A 255 -6.89 -24.75 -13.98
C GLN A 255 -7.40 -23.32 -13.77
N THR A 256 -6.97 -22.38 -14.61
CA THR A 256 -7.32 -20.96 -14.50
C THR A 256 -8.30 -20.59 -15.61
N ALA A 257 -9.46 -20.03 -15.26
CA ALA A 257 -10.52 -19.70 -16.24
C ALA A 257 -10.03 -18.77 -17.36
N LEU A 258 -9.10 -17.84 -17.08
CA LEU A 258 -8.49 -16.98 -18.09
C LEU A 258 -7.36 -17.65 -18.91
N GLY A 259 -7.14 -18.95 -18.71
CA GLY A 259 -6.23 -19.78 -19.54
C GLY A 259 -4.73 -19.45 -19.41
N ARG A 260 -4.32 -18.72 -18.35
CA ARG A 260 -2.92 -18.38 -18.10
C ARG A 260 -2.64 -18.25 -16.59
N VAL A 261 -1.40 -18.35 -16.21
CA VAL A 261 -0.92 -17.90 -14.90
C VAL A 261 -0.97 -16.37 -14.83
N GLY A 262 -0.99 -15.81 -13.62
CA GLY A 262 -0.97 -14.37 -13.42
C GLY A 262 0.42 -13.77 -13.60
N LEU A 263 0.45 -12.48 -13.91
CA LEU A 263 1.65 -11.66 -13.93
C LEU A 263 1.66 -10.73 -12.71
N PRO A 264 2.83 -10.25 -12.27
CA PRO A 264 2.91 -9.29 -11.16
C PRO A 264 1.97 -8.09 -11.35
N ASP A 265 1.79 -7.62 -12.58
CA ASP A 265 0.98 -6.43 -12.91
C ASP A 265 -0.53 -6.68 -12.76
N ASP A 266 -0.99 -7.93 -12.87
CA ASP A 266 -2.39 -8.29 -12.55
C ASP A 266 -2.70 -7.96 -11.07
N ILE A 267 -1.72 -8.17 -10.19
CA ILE A 267 -1.87 -7.90 -8.75
C ILE A 267 -1.59 -6.42 -8.44
N GLY A 268 -0.56 -5.83 -9.06
CA GLY A 268 -0.22 -4.42 -8.89
C GLY A 268 -1.39 -3.50 -9.22
N GLY A 269 -2.02 -3.73 -10.36
CA GLY A 269 -3.21 -2.99 -10.81
C GLY A 269 -4.42 -3.15 -9.88
N ALA A 270 -4.70 -4.39 -9.45
CA ALA A 270 -5.81 -4.69 -8.53
C ALA A 270 -5.64 -4.00 -7.17
N VAL A 271 -4.42 -4.07 -6.58
CA VAL A 271 -4.12 -3.39 -5.31
C VAL A 271 -4.20 -1.88 -5.46
N ALA A 272 -3.67 -1.30 -6.55
CA ALA A 272 -3.76 0.13 -6.79
C ALA A 272 -5.23 0.62 -6.96
N SER A 273 -6.10 -0.22 -7.53
CA SER A 273 -7.54 0.06 -7.63
C SER A 273 -8.23 -0.05 -6.28
N LEU A 274 -7.92 -1.07 -5.48
CA LEU A 274 -8.48 -1.24 -4.13
C LEU A 274 -8.07 -0.11 -3.17
N LEU A 275 -6.92 0.51 -3.41
CA LEU A 275 -6.44 1.68 -2.66
C LEU A 275 -6.90 3.02 -3.28
N SER A 276 -7.74 3.02 -4.33
CA SER A 276 -8.32 4.23 -4.90
C SER A 276 -9.48 4.77 -4.05
N ASP A 277 -9.85 6.03 -4.27
CA ASP A 277 -10.96 6.66 -3.54
C ASP A 277 -12.30 5.99 -3.87
N ASP A 278 -12.45 5.45 -5.07
CA ASP A 278 -13.66 4.74 -5.53
C ASP A 278 -13.92 3.45 -4.75
N SER A 279 -12.90 2.87 -4.11
CA SER A 279 -13.01 1.64 -3.31
C SER A 279 -13.28 1.90 -1.81
N GLY A 280 -13.72 3.11 -1.45
CA GLY A 280 -13.89 3.54 -0.05
C GLY A 280 -14.90 2.75 0.77
N TRP A 281 -15.84 2.05 0.10
CA TRP A 281 -16.86 1.23 0.79
C TRP A 281 -16.51 -0.25 0.87
N ILE A 282 -15.35 -0.68 0.30
CA ILE A 282 -14.86 -2.06 0.41
C ILE A 282 -14.07 -2.18 1.71
N ASN A 283 -14.60 -2.96 2.68
CA ASN A 283 -13.98 -3.14 3.98
C ASN A 283 -14.18 -4.56 4.52
N GLY A 284 -13.15 -5.15 5.12
CA GLY A 284 -13.18 -6.49 5.70
C GLY A 284 -13.27 -7.63 4.67
N GLN A 285 -13.05 -7.34 3.39
CA GLN A 285 -13.24 -8.29 2.30
C GLN A 285 -11.95 -9.04 1.97
N ARG A 286 -12.15 -10.28 1.51
CA ARG A 286 -11.17 -11.07 0.79
C ARG A 286 -11.45 -10.91 -0.71
N VAL A 287 -10.57 -10.20 -1.40
CA VAL A 287 -10.66 -9.99 -2.85
C VAL A 287 -9.73 -10.98 -3.54
N GLU A 288 -10.28 -11.94 -4.24
CA GLU A 288 -9.50 -12.89 -5.02
C GLU A 288 -9.08 -12.28 -6.35
N VAL A 289 -7.78 -12.34 -6.65
CA VAL A 289 -7.18 -11.86 -7.90
C VAL A 289 -6.38 -13.01 -8.50
N SER A 290 -7.09 -13.95 -9.12
CA SER A 290 -6.54 -15.25 -9.48
C SER A 290 -6.80 -15.66 -10.92
N GLY A 291 -7.46 -14.81 -11.73
CA GLY A 291 -7.87 -15.18 -13.08
C GLY A 291 -8.93 -16.31 -13.10
N GLY A 292 -9.55 -16.60 -11.96
CA GLY A 292 -10.52 -17.69 -11.82
C GLY A 292 -9.88 -19.06 -11.65
N VAL A 293 -8.76 -19.16 -10.92
CA VAL A 293 -8.16 -20.47 -10.61
C VAL A 293 -9.05 -21.27 -9.67
N SER A 294 -9.27 -22.54 -10.02
CA SER A 294 -10.05 -23.50 -9.21
C SER A 294 -11.45 -22.98 -8.81
N LEU A 295 -12.19 -22.41 -9.76
CA LEU A 295 -13.59 -22.05 -9.61
C LEU A 295 -14.47 -23.29 -9.57
#